data_47803746834c18741fa9df69fc1534d5
#
_entry.id   47803746834c18741fa9df69fc1534d5
#
_cell.length_a   1.000
_cell.length_b   1.000
_cell.length_c   1.000
_cell.angle_alpha   90.00
_cell.angle_beta   90.00
_cell.angle_gamma   90.00
#
_symmetry.space_group_name_H-M   'P 1'
#
loop_
_entity.id
_entity.type
_entity.pdbx_description
1 polymer ?
#
loop_
_entity_poly.entity_id
_entity_poly.type
_entity_poly.pdbx_seq_one_letter_code
_entity_poly.pdbx_strand_id
1 'polypeptide(L)'
;GGTEGDRAVLDEAGKVRSDLLMHLHRAVLLPQFLTTKGRCLVASTPAISPAHYLTELVTDCLERGAMVRYTIEDCDHVPVEARESLIAELGGRESTEVKRELYCEHVAERTRLIVPEWIDVAKDCTIDRKRPDWLDWYVAADFGFEDLTCVLWCWYDFENAQLVIEDEIAMHRASGLDVGF
;
A
#
# COMPACT_ATOMS: atom_id res chain seq x y z
N GLY A 1 10.19 27.42 -22.20
CA GLY A 1 11.22 27.41 -21.18
C GLY A 1 10.71 26.65 -19.97
N GLY A 2 11.23 25.45 -19.74
CA GLY A 2 10.93 24.70 -18.52
C GLY A 2 11.61 25.38 -17.34
N THR A 3 10.90 25.59 -16.25
CA THR A 3 11.50 26.01 -14.98
C THR A 3 12.24 24.80 -14.42
N GLU A 4 13.56 24.90 -14.31
CA GLU A 4 14.36 23.90 -13.63
C GLU A 4 14.12 24.03 -12.13
N GLY A 5 13.45 23.02 -11.54
CA GLY A 5 13.26 22.93 -10.10
C GLY A 5 14.34 22.05 -9.47
N ASP A 6 14.92 22.49 -8.35
CA ASP A 6 15.86 21.69 -7.56
C ASP A 6 15.23 21.06 -6.33
N ARG A 7 14.03 21.48 -5.96
CA ARG A 7 13.27 20.96 -4.82
C ARG A 7 11.77 20.95 -5.11
N ALA A 8 11.09 19.90 -4.63
CA ALA A 8 9.65 19.82 -4.59
C ALA A 8 9.20 19.32 -3.22
N VAL A 9 8.01 19.75 -2.81
CA VAL A 9 7.32 19.26 -1.63
C VAL A 9 5.93 18.81 -2.08
N LEU A 10 5.59 17.57 -1.79
CA LEU A 10 4.26 17.02 -1.96
C LEU A 10 3.68 16.82 -0.56
N ASP A 11 2.75 17.71 -0.20
CA ASP A 11 2.06 17.64 1.07
C ASP A 11 0.73 16.91 0.91
N GLU A 12 0.31 16.18 1.96
CA GLU A 12 -0.93 15.39 1.97
C GLU A 12 -1.03 14.39 0.79
N ALA A 13 0.09 13.80 0.39
CA ALA A 13 0.19 12.96 -0.80
C ALA A 13 -0.77 11.74 -0.77
N GLY A 14 -1.08 11.19 0.41
CA GLY A 14 -2.04 10.09 0.57
C GLY A 14 -3.49 10.46 0.29
N LYS A 15 -3.82 11.76 0.25
CA LYS A 15 -5.16 12.28 -0.08
C LYS A 15 -5.31 12.63 -1.57
N VAL A 16 -4.21 12.67 -2.30
CA VAL A 16 -4.21 12.86 -3.76
C VAL A 16 -4.60 11.54 -4.43
N ARG A 17 -5.31 11.56 -5.53
CA ARG A 17 -5.59 10.34 -6.31
C ARG A 17 -4.29 9.63 -6.71
N SER A 18 -4.25 8.32 -6.58
CA SER A 18 -3.07 7.49 -6.82
C SER A 18 -2.44 7.70 -8.19
N ASP A 19 -3.27 7.69 -9.25
CA ASP A 19 -2.85 7.92 -10.63
C ASP A 19 -2.27 9.31 -10.88
N LEU A 20 -2.88 10.32 -10.26
CA LEU A 20 -2.41 11.71 -10.36
C LEU A 20 -1.08 11.89 -9.62
N LEU A 21 -0.94 11.31 -8.43
CA LEU A 21 0.30 11.35 -7.66
C LEU A 21 1.43 10.66 -8.42
N MET A 22 1.16 9.49 -9.00
CA MET A 22 2.12 8.76 -9.82
C MET A 22 2.55 9.59 -11.05
N HIS A 23 1.59 10.17 -11.77
CA HIS A 23 1.88 11.01 -12.92
C HIS A 23 2.72 12.23 -12.53
N LEU A 24 2.33 12.95 -11.49
CA LEU A 24 3.06 14.12 -10.99
C LEU A 24 4.50 13.75 -10.62
N HIS A 25 4.68 12.68 -9.87
CA HIS A 25 6.01 12.26 -9.44
C HIS A 25 6.87 11.77 -10.61
N ARG A 26 6.38 10.78 -11.39
CA ARG A 26 7.17 10.10 -12.44
C ARG A 26 7.32 10.91 -13.72
N ALA A 27 6.24 11.57 -14.17
CA ALA A 27 6.22 12.23 -15.47
C ALA A 27 6.55 13.74 -15.39
N VAL A 28 6.38 14.37 -14.23
CA VAL A 28 6.62 15.81 -14.08
C VAL A 28 7.87 16.09 -13.29
N LEU A 29 7.97 15.58 -12.04
CA LEU A 29 9.06 15.93 -11.11
C LEU A 29 10.37 15.22 -11.43
N LEU A 30 10.36 13.90 -11.60
CA LEU A 30 11.59 13.15 -11.85
C LEU A 30 12.37 13.65 -13.08
N PRO A 31 11.75 13.93 -14.24
CA PRO A 31 12.47 14.50 -15.39
C PRO A 31 13.11 15.86 -15.09
N GLN A 32 12.48 16.71 -14.29
CA GLN A 32 13.04 18.01 -13.90
C GLN A 32 14.27 17.88 -12.99
N PHE A 33 14.32 16.81 -12.17
CA PHE A 33 15.44 16.56 -11.27
C PHE A 33 16.66 15.94 -11.93
N LEU A 34 16.54 15.43 -13.17
CA LEU A 34 17.67 14.81 -13.90
C LEU A 34 18.85 15.75 -14.07
N THR A 35 18.57 17.01 -14.39
CA THR A 35 19.62 18.04 -14.63
C THR A 35 20.10 18.68 -13.35
N THR A 36 19.18 18.93 -12.41
CA THR A 36 19.47 19.68 -11.18
C THR A 36 19.93 18.80 -10.01
N LYS A 37 19.80 17.47 -10.12
CA LYS A 37 19.92 16.51 -9.01
C LYS A 37 18.98 16.88 -7.87
N GLY A 38 17.80 17.36 -8.23
CA GLY A 38 16.78 17.85 -7.31
C GLY A 38 16.28 16.78 -6.34
N ARG A 39 15.57 17.22 -5.32
CA ARG A 39 15.00 16.36 -4.27
C ARG A 39 13.51 16.61 -4.12
N CYS A 40 12.75 15.54 -3.88
CA CYS A 40 11.35 15.61 -3.52
C CYS A 40 11.19 15.20 -2.06
N LEU A 41 10.51 16.05 -1.28
CA LEU A 41 9.99 15.70 0.03
C LEU A 41 8.52 15.33 -0.13
N VAL A 42 8.14 14.18 0.36
CA VAL A 42 6.74 13.75 0.41
C VAL A 42 6.33 13.67 1.86
N ALA A 43 5.30 14.41 2.24
CA ALA A 43 4.74 14.41 3.58
C ALA A 43 3.27 13.95 3.51
N SER A 44 2.90 13.01 4.34
CA SER A 44 1.51 12.52 4.41
C SER A 44 1.30 11.56 5.57
N THR A 45 0.05 11.41 5.99
CA THR A 45 -0.43 10.20 6.66
C THR A 45 -0.60 9.07 5.65
N PRO A 46 -0.66 7.80 6.08
CA PRO A 46 -0.85 6.66 5.19
C PRO A 46 -2.12 6.79 4.34
N ALA A 47 -2.05 6.40 3.08
CA ALA A 47 -3.22 6.35 2.23
C ALA A 47 -4.22 5.29 2.73
N ILE A 48 -5.52 5.52 2.48
CA ILE A 48 -6.59 4.60 2.88
C ILE A 48 -6.46 3.25 2.15
N SER A 49 -6.07 3.28 0.87
CA SER A 49 -5.89 2.09 0.06
C SER A 49 -4.43 1.62 0.09
N PRO A 50 -4.14 0.35 0.36
CA PRO A 50 -2.79 -0.20 0.27
C PRO A 50 -2.23 -0.19 -1.16
N ALA A 51 -3.10 -0.20 -2.18
CA ALA A 51 -2.72 -0.10 -3.60
C ALA A 51 -2.41 1.33 -4.05
N HIS A 52 -2.38 2.29 -3.14
CA HIS A 52 -2.10 3.67 -3.46
C HIS A 52 -0.61 3.86 -3.77
N TYR A 53 -0.27 4.67 -4.79
CA TYR A 53 1.11 4.93 -5.20
C TYR A 53 2.01 5.46 -4.07
N LEU A 54 1.45 6.15 -3.07
CA LEU A 54 2.20 6.54 -1.86
C LEU A 54 2.82 5.33 -1.15
N THR A 55 2.17 4.18 -1.16
CA THR A 55 2.68 2.96 -0.52
C THR A 55 3.95 2.47 -1.22
N GLU A 56 4.01 2.52 -2.55
CA GLU A 56 5.24 2.24 -3.31
C GLU A 56 6.36 3.22 -2.93
N LEU A 57 6.05 4.52 -2.86
CA LEU A 57 7.03 5.55 -2.48
C LEU A 57 7.56 5.34 -1.06
N VAL A 58 6.70 4.96 -0.12
CA VAL A 58 7.08 4.64 1.26
C VAL A 58 8.03 3.44 1.29
N THR A 59 7.72 2.37 0.57
CA THR A 59 8.57 1.18 0.47
C THR A 59 9.95 1.53 -0.09
N ASP A 60 9.99 2.25 -1.21
CA ASP A 60 11.22 2.75 -1.82
C ASP A 60 12.06 3.60 -0.86
N CYS A 61 11.42 4.48 -0.10
CA CYS A 61 12.09 5.35 0.86
C CYS A 61 12.63 4.58 2.07
N LEU A 62 11.89 3.57 2.54
CA LEU A 62 12.33 2.68 3.62
C LEU A 62 13.59 1.90 3.21
N GLU A 63 13.61 1.31 2.03
CA GLU A 63 14.75 0.56 1.51
C GLU A 63 16.01 1.43 1.38
N ARG A 64 15.83 2.70 1.05
CA ARG A 64 16.93 3.68 0.92
C ARG A 64 17.31 4.39 2.23
N GLY A 65 16.62 4.11 3.34
CA GLY A 65 16.84 4.82 4.61
C GLY A 65 16.48 6.30 4.53
N ALA A 66 15.55 6.70 3.65
CA ALA A 66 15.14 8.07 3.38
C ALA A 66 13.74 8.39 3.93
N MET A 67 13.25 7.60 4.85
CA MET A 67 11.95 7.79 5.50
C MET A 67 12.14 8.20 6.95
N VAL A 68 11.30 9.13 7.40
CA VAL A 68 11.12 9.49 8.80
C VAL A 68 9.64 9.37 9.14
N ARG A 69 9.31 8.73 10.25
CA ARG A 69 7.96 8.62 10.77
C ARG A 69 7.85 9.45 12.04
N TYR A 70 6.82 10.27 12.09
CA TYR A 70 6.43 11.03 13.28
C TYR A 70 5.00 10.65 13.69
N THR A 71 4.79 10.47 14.97
CA THR A 71 3.49 10.18 15.58
C THR A 71 3.09 11.30 16.52
N ILE A 72 1.87 11.25 17.04
CA ILE A 72 1.41 12.20 18.06
C ILE A 72 2.29 12.16 19.32
N GLU A 73 2.93 11.03 19.61
CA GLU A 73 3.80 10.86 20.77
C GLU A 73 5.13 11.62 20.63
N ASP A 74 5.57 11.87 19.38
CA ASP A 74 6.79 12.64 19.09
C ASP A 74 6.55 14.17 19.13
N CYS A 75 5.32 14.61 19.41
CA CYS A 75 4.92 16.00 19.47
C CYS A 75 5.09 16.58 20.87
N ASP A 76 6.32 16.79 21.34
CA ASP A 76 6.64 17.26 22.69
C ASP A 76 6.01 18.61 23.07
N HIS A 77 5.70 19.45 22.06
CA HIS A 77 5.06 20.74 22.25
C HIS A 77 3.56 20.67 22.53
N VAL A 78 2.94 19.49 22.36
CA VAL A 78 1.52 19.26 22.64
C VAL A 78 1.39 18.64 24.02
N PRO A 79 0.64 19.28 24.98
CA PRO A 79 0.42 18.70 26.31
C PRO A 79 -0.23 17.32 26.22
N VAL A 80 0.14 16.44 27.17
CA VAL A 80 -0.38 15.05 27.20
C VAL A 80 -1.90 15.02 27.29
N GLU A 81 -2.49 15.91 28.11
CA GLU A 81 -3.94 16.01 28.28
C GLU A 81 -4.65 16.38 26.96
N ALA A 82 -4.03 17.25 26.15
CA ALA A 82 -4.57 17.63 24.85
C ALA A 82 -4.48 16.47 23.84
N ARG A 83 -3.38 15.69 23.85
CA ARG A 83 -3.24 14.49 23.04
C ARG A 83 -4.30 13.44 23.40
N GLU A 84 -4.46 13.13 24.68
CA GLU A 84 -5.45 12.16 25.15
C GLU A 84 -6.90 12.61 24.83
N SER A 85 -7.19 13.91 24.96
CA SER A 85 -8.49 14.46 24.59
C SER A 85 -8.78 14.28 23.09
N LEU A 86 -7.80 14.57 22.23
CA LEU A 86 -7.93 14.38 20.78
C LEU A 86 -8.13 12.91 20.42
N ILE A 87 -7.35 12.01 21.03
CA ILE A 87 -7.47 10.56 20.82
C ILE A 87 -8.88 10.09 21.23
N ALA A 88 -9.40 10.55 22.37
CA ALA A 88 -10.75 10.20 22.81
C ALA A 88 -11.84 10.73 21.87
N GLU A 89 -11.69 11.96 21.37
CA GLU A 89 -12.62 12.57 20.41
C GLU A 89 -12.66 11.80 19.08
N LEU A 90 -11.52 11.28 18.63
CA LEU A 90 -11.40 10.46 17.40
C LEU A 90 -11.77 8.98 17.60
N GLY A 91 -12.39 8.63 18.72
CA GLY A 91 -12.90 7.27 18.97
C GLY A 91 -11.95 6.34 19.71
N GLY A 92 -10.89 6.89 20.30
CA GLY A 92 -9.93 6.14 21.11
C GLY A 92 -8.77 5.54 20.32
N ARG A 93 -7.76 5.02 21.04
CA ARG A 93 -6.50 4.51 20.46
C ARG A 93 -6.69 3.39 19.44
N GLU A 94 -7.76 2.62 19.57
CA GLU A 94 -8.03 1.47 18.67
C GLU A 94 -8.79 1.88 17.40
N SER A 95 -9.26 3.12 17.28
CA SER A 95 -9.96 3.56 16.09
C SER A 95 -9.00 3.60 14.88
N THR A 96 -9.54 3.28 13.70
CA THR A 96 -8.76 3.30 12.43
C THR A 96 -8.26 4.70 12.10
N GLU A 97 -9.02 5.71 12.50
CA GLU A 97 -8.68 7.11 12.28
C GLU A 97 -7.47 7.52 13.13
N VAL A 98 -7.48 7.21 14.43
CA VAL A 98 -6.34 7.48 15.33
C VAL A 98 -5.09 6.74 14.86
N LYS A 99 -5.21 5.45 14.54
CA LYS A 99 -4.08 4.66 14.05
C LYS A 99 -3.47 5.23 12.78
N ARG A 100 -4.29 5.65 11.82
CA ARG A 100 -3.81 6.21 10.55
C ARG A 100 -3.29 7.63 10.69
N GLU A 101 -4.10 8.54 11.27
CA GLU A 101 -3.81 9.97 11.25
C GLU A 101 -2.82 10.40 12.34
N LEU A 102 -2.82 9.74 13.51
CA LEU A 102 -1.98 10.12 14.64
C LEU A 102 -0.78 9.19 14.84
N TYR A 103 -0.93 7.92 14.52
CA TYR A 103 0.16 6.93 14.66
C TYR A 103 0.81 6.53 13.33
N CYS A 104 0.35 7.06 12.20
CA CYS A 104 0.86 6.73 10.86
C CYS A 104 0.91 5.21 10.60
N GLU A 105 -0.12 4.48 11.03
CA GLU A 105 -0.24 3.06 10.79
C GLU A 105 -1.06 2.78 9.53
N HIS A 106 -0.62 1.80 8.74
CA HIS A 106 -1.44 1.27 7.66
C HIS A 106 -2.56 0.42 8.26
N VAL A 107 -3.77 0.94 8.22
CA VAL A 107 -4.96 0.25 8.74
C VAL A 107 -5.95 0.05 7.60
N ALA A 108 -6.29 -1.21 7.34
CA ALA A 108 -7.35 -1.54 6.40
C ALA A 108 -8.72 -1.21 7.01
N GLU A 109 -9.52 -0.42 6.32
CA GLU A 109 -10.91 -0.17 6.72
C GLU A 109 -11.76 -1.42 6.44
N ARG A 110 -12.21 -2.11 7.48
CA ARG A 110 -13.03 -3.34 7.36
C ARG A 110 -14.24 -3.16 6.43
N THR A 111 -14.85 -1.98 6.44
CA THR A 111 -16.01 -1.66 5.59
C THR A 111 -15.70 -1.59 4.09
N ARG A 112 -14.43 -1.52 3.72
CA ARG A 112 -13.95 -1.48 2.33
C ARG A 112 -13.33 -2.78 1.85
N LEU A 113 -13.22 -3.77 2.72
CA LEU A 113 -12.68 -5.07 2.36
C LEU A 113 -13.78 -5.95 1.76
N ILE A 114 -13.45 -6.66 0.70
CA ILE A 114 -14.33 -7.67 0.08
C ILE A 114 -14.53 -8.85 1.05
N VAL A 115 -13.48 -9.19 1.81
CA VAL A 115 -13.50 -10.24 2.83
C VAL A 115 -12.99 -9.63 4.15
N PRO A 116 -13.85 -8.95 4.93
CA PRO A 116 -13.44 -8.29 6.18
C PRO A 116 -12.86 -9.26 7.21
N GLU A 117 -13.33 -10.51 7.21
CA GLU A 117 -12.89 -11.57 8.11
C GLU A 117 -11.44 -12.00 7.87
N TRP A 118 -10.90 -11.72 6.67
CA TRP A 118 -9.53 -12.08 6.31
C TRP A 118 -8.49 -11.53 7.30
N ILE A 119 -8.71 -10.33 7.82
CA ILE A 119 -7.81 -9.72 8.81
C ILE A 119 -7.64 -10.61 10.04
N ASP A 120 -8.71 -11.26 10.48
CA ASP A 120 -8.73 -12.06 11.69
C ASP A 120 -8.17 -13.47 11.46
N VAL A 121 -8.38 -14.03 10.26
CA VAL A 121 -8.07 -15.43 9.96
C VAL A 121 -6.83 -15.63 9.08
N ALA A 122 -6.24 -14.56 8.55
CA ALA A 122 -5.12 -14.64 7.61
C ALA A 122 -3.96 -15.50 8.12
N LYS A 123 -3.62 -15.37 9.41
CA LYS A 123 -2.55 -16.16 10.04
C LYS A 123 -2.85 -17.64 10.09
N ASP A 124 -4.11 -17.98 10.33
CA ASP A 124 -4.55 -19.38 10.44
C ASP A 124 -4.72 -20.01 9.04
N CYS A 125 -5.00 -19.17 8.03
CA CYS A 125 -5.10 -19.58 6.63
C CYS A 125 -3.77 -19.58 5.89
N THR A 126 -2.71 -18.95 6.45
CA THR A 126 -1.38 -18.96 5.84
C THR A 126 -0.61 -20.20 6.29
N ILE A 127 -0.28 -21.06 5.33
CA ILE A 127 0.39 -22.34 5.60
C ILE A 127 1.68 -22.44 4.78
N ASP A 128 2.72 -23.03 5.36
CA ASP A 128 3.94 -23.42 4.65
C ASP A 128 3.78 -24.86 4.14
N ARG A 129 3.18 -25.01 2.96
CA ARG A 129 2.94 -26.31 2.35
C ARG A 129 3.35 -26.28 0.87
N LYS A 130 4.20 -27.21 0.47
CA LYS A 130 4.56 -27.38 -0.93
C LYS A 130 3.56 -28.27 -1.65
N ARG A 131 3.24 -27.88 -2.88
CA ARG A 131 2.42 -28.71 -3.78
C ARG A 131 3.13 -30.03 -4.06
N PRO A 132 2.47 -31.18 -3.92
CA PRO A 132 2.98 -32.47 -4.40
C PRO A 132 3.16 -32.46 -5.92
N ASP A 133 4.25 -33.06 -6.42
CA ASP A 133 4.62 -33.05 -7.85
C ASP A 133 3.57 -33.71 -8.75
N TRP A 134 2.74 -34.57 -8.20
CA TRP A 134 1.67 -35.30 -8.93
C TRP A 134 0.33 -34.51 -9.01
N LEU A 135 0.22 -33.36 -8.36
CA LEU A 135 -0.95 -32.50 -8.44
C LEU A 135 -0.79 -31.45 -9.54
N ASP A 136 -1.87 -31.25 -10.30
CA ASP A 136 -1.94 -30.23 -11.33
C ASP A 136 -2.13 -28.83 -10.73
N TRP A 137 -1.65 -27.82 -11.46
CA TRP A 137 -1.94 -26.45 -11.20
C TRP A 137 -3.31 -26.04 -11.76
N TYR A 138 -3.99 -25.20 -11.01
CA TYR A 138 -5.12 -24.43 -11.49
C TYR A 138 -4.72 -22.96 -11.53
N VAL A 139 -5.01 -22.31 -12.63
CA VAL A 139 -4.74 -20.88 -12.79
C VAL A 139 -6.07 -20.17 -12.90
N ALA A 140 -6.31 -19.21 -12.03
CA ALA A 140 -7.45 -18.30 -12.10
C ALA A 140 -6.94 -16.92 -12.49
N ALA A 141 -7.52 -16.30 -13.53
CA ALA A 141 -7.12 -14.98 -14.00
C ALA A 141 -8.34 -14.08 -14.13
N ASP A 142 -8.24 -12.88 -13.61
CA ASP A 142 -9.17 -11.78 -13.79
C ASP A 142 -8.44 -10.60 -14.42
N PHE A 143 -8.82 -10.27 -15.66
CA PHE A 143 -8.16 -9.24 -16.45
C PHE A 143 -8.92 -7.92 -16.34
N GLY A 144 -8.39 -6.97 -15.58
CA GLY A 144 -8.89 -5.61 -15.51
C GLY A 144 -8.15 -4.70 -16.49
N PHE A 145 -8.89 -3.97 -17.36
CA PHE A 145 -8.28 -3.03 -18.30
C PHE A 145 -7.89 -1.70 -17.63
N GLU A 146 -8.76 -1.17 -16.79
CA GLU A 146 -8.51 0.01 -15.94
C GLU A 146 -8.27 -0.36 -14.50
N ASP A 147 -8.79 -1.51 -14.08
CA ASP A 147 -8.65 -2.08 -12.75
C ASP A 147 -7.43 -3.00 -12.65
N LEU A 148 -7.32 -3.66 -11.52
CA LEU A 148 -6.26 -4.62 -11.22
C LEU A 148 -6.47 -5.90 -12.04
N THR A 149 -5.45 -6.29 -12.80
CA THR A 149 -5.37 -7.67 -13.33
C THR A 149 -4.79 -8.54 -12.23
N CYS A 150 -5.47 -9.61 -11.89
CA CYS A 150 -5.04 -10.57 -10.89
C CYS A 150 -4.94 -11.96 -11.50
N VAL A 151 -3.83 -12.66 -11.26
CA VAL A 151 -3.63 -14.06 -11.63
C VAL A 151 -3.20 -14.82 -10.40
N LEU A 152 -3.88 -15.92 -10.11
CA LEU A 152 -3.61 -16.79 -8.97
C LEU A 152 -3.18 -18.16 -9.45
N TRP A 153 -2.11 -18.70 -8.88
CA TRP A 153 -1.71 -20.10 -9.03
C TRP A 153 -2.15 -20.87 -7.81
N CYS A 154 -2.97 -21.89 -8.01
CA CYS A 154 -3.55 -22.68 -6.94
C CYS A 154 -3.53 -24.17 -7.26
N TRP A 155 -3.69 -24.96 -6.23
CA TRP A 155 -3.89 -26.40 -6.31
C TRP A 155 -4.87 -26.86 -5.24
N TYR A 156 -5.49 -28.01 -5.45
CA TYR A 156 -6.49 -28.53 -4.52
C TYR A 156 -5.92 -29.70 -3.71
N ASP A 157 -5.89 -29.53 -2.39
CA ASP A 157 -5.53 -30.59 -1.46
C ASP A 157 -6.74 -31.47 -1.20
N PHE A 158 -6.78 -32.62 -1.86
CA PHE A 158 -7.90 -33.58 -1.76
C PHE A 158 -7.99 -34.22 -0.37
N GLU A 159 -6.88 -34.37 0.34
CA GLU A 159 -6.86 -35.01 1.66
C GLU A 159 -7.50 -34.11 2.72
N ASN A 160 -7.27 -32.81 2.64
CA ASN A 160 -7.77 -31.84 3.59
C ASN A 160 -8.98 -31.03 3.05
N ALA A 161 -9.40 -31.29 1.81
CA ALA A 161 -10.46 -30.56 1.11
C ALA A 161 -10.21 -29.03 1.10
N GLN A 162 -8.98 -28.61 0.78
CA GLN A 162 -8.56 -27.22 0.79
C GLN A 162 -8.07 -26.77 -0.57
N LEU A 163 -8.45 -25.56 -0.99
CA LEU A 163 -7.84 -24.86 -2.10
C LEU A 163 -6.64 -24.07 -1.56
N VAL A 164 -5.45 -24.38 -2.05
CA VAL A 164 -4.21 -23.68 -1.66
C VAL A 164 -3.84 -22.71 -2.78
N ILE A 165 -3.74 -21.44 -2.45
CA ILE A 165 -3.20 -20.40 -3.32
C ILE A 165 -1.72 -20.30 -2.99
N GLU A 166 -0.85 -20.62 -3.96
CA GLU A 166 0.59 -20.70 -3.76
C GLU A 166 1.30 -19.44 -4.21
N ASP A 167 0.78 -18.78 -5.25
CA ASP A 167 1.39 -17.57 -5.78
C ASP A 167 0.35 -16.66 -6.42
N GLU A 168 0.66 -15.36 -6.52
CA GLU A 168 -0.18 -14.37 -7.15
C GLU A 168 0.62 -13.33 -7.94
N ILE A 169 0.04 -12.84 -9.02
CA ILE A 169 0.44 -11.62 -9.70
C ILE A 169 -0.73 -10.65 -9.67
N ALA A 170 -0.46 -9.44 -9.20
CA ALA A 170 -1.43 -8.35 -9.21
C ALA A 170 -0.81 -7.12 -9.89
N MET A 171 -1.37 -6.70 -11.02
CA MET A 171 -0.84 -5.59 -11.82
C MET A 171 -1.94 -4.66 -12.32
N HIS A 172 -1.69 -3.36 -12.32
CA HIS A 172 -2.56 -2.39 -12.99
C HIS A 172 -2.24 -2.30 -14.49
N ARG A 173 -3.26 -2.25 -15.32
CA ARG A 173 -3.15 -2.08 -16.78
C ARG A 173 -2.24 -3.11 -17.45
N ALA A 174 -2.24 -4.32 -16.93
CA ALA A 174 -1.46 -5.41 -17.50
C ALA A 174 -2.05 -5.90 -18.84
N SER A 175 -1.17 -6.19 -19.79
CA SER A 175 -1.51 -6.94 -20.98
C SER A 175 -1.21 -8.43 -20.79
N GLY A 176 -1.71 -9.29 -21.70
CA GLY A 176 -1.37 -10.72 -21.64
C GLY A 176 0.13 -11.00 -21.75
N LEU A 177 0.91 -10.07 -22.36
CA LEU A 177 2.36 -10.15 -22.45
C LEU A 177 3.04 -9.90 -21.09
N ASP A 178 2.45 -9.03 -20.26
CA ASP A 178 3.01 -8.70 -18.94
C ASP A 178 2.85 -9.85 -17.95
N VAL A 179 1.83 -10.69 -18.12
CA VAL A 179 1.58 -11.87 -17.27
C VAL A 179 2.20 -13.17 -17.81
N GLY A 180 2.86 -13.12 -18.96
CA GLY A 180 3.64 -14.25 -19.49
C GLY A 180 2.81 -15.39 -20.08
N PHE A 181 1.62 -15.09 -20.61
CA PHE A 181 0.78 -16.02 -21.38
C PHE A 181 1.17 -16.01 -22.86
#